data_d36a45a3d44a78de6cf93eeb43bca610
#
_entry.id   d36a45a3d44a78de6cf93eeb43bca610
#
_cell.length_a   1.000
_cell.length_b   1.000
_cell.length_c   1.000
_cell.angle_alpha   90.00
_cell.angle_beta   90.00
_cell.angle_gamma   90.00
#
_symmetry.space_group_name_H-M   'P 1'
#
loop_
_entity.id
_entity.type
_entity.pdbx_description
1 polymer ?
#
loop_
_entity_poly.entity_id
_entity_poly.type
_entity_poly.pdbx_seq_one_letter_code
_entity_poly.pdbx_strand_id
1 'polypeptide(L)'
;MRLTALSRLVSATVAALIATAMGAGAQVEFTNNVKHDSGQDVQPVFEGWNRTADGTIDLYFGYLNRNWVQELHIPIGPNNHIQPGGPDRGQATFFYTRTRRKVFVVNVPADFGKKELIWTLVSAGKTRTAFGHLRPDWEITPDGGSSGTRTTQEARANTPPTLVLSPVAGAIVGTAVKLDATVSDDGLPVPRGRIKPAVGQETPSTLIGNEKDLPSNLPWLRGEDRSGGGAQPADGLAVRWTVFRGPAAAAFQPPTSKPTDGKATTTATFAVPGEYTLRAAAHDGLLTTHRDVTVTVTK
;
A
#
# COMPACT_ATOMS: atom_id res chain seq x y z
N MET A 1 -8.59 -32.41 -71.88
CA MET A 1 -8.04 -31.07 -71.52
C MET A 1 -8.84 -30.27 -70.49
N ARG A 2 -10.01 -30.68 -69.98
CA ARG A 2 -10.82 -29.91 -69.00
C ARG A 2 -10.58 -30.30 -67.50
N LEU A 3 -10.05 -31.51 -67.25
CA LEU A 3 -9.78 -31.96 -65.86
C LEU A 3 -8.52 -31.35 -65.22
N THR A 4 -7.54 -31.01 -66.02
CA THR A 4 -6.26 -30.43 -65.53
C THR A 4 -6.39 -28.95 -65.10
N ALA A 5 -7.39 -28.24 -65.68
CA ALA A 5 -7.64 -26.82 -65.27
C ALA A 5 -8.37 -26.72 -63.91
N LEU A 6 -9.29 -27.65 -63.65
CA LEU A 6 -10.01 -27.65 -62.35
C LEU A 6 -9.08 -28.00 -61.17
N SER A 7 -8.17 -28.95 -61.36
CA SER A 7 -7.23 -29.32 -60.29
C SER A 7 -6.25 -28.21 -59.92
N ARG A 8 -5.84 -27.42 -60.90
CA ARG A 8 -4.97 -26.27 -60.68
C ARG A 8 -5.68 -25.09 -59.96
N LEU A 9 -6.99 -24.91 -60.26
CA LEU A 9 -7.79 -23.88 -59.57
C LEU A 9 -8.04 -24.25 -58.09
N VAL A 10 -8.37 -25.52 -57.81
CA VAL A 10 -8.58 -25.99 -56.43
C VAL A 10 -7.27 -25.93 -55.62
N SER A 11 -6.15 -26.29 -56.22
CA SER A 11 -4.85 -26.19 -55.54
C SER A 11 -4.44 -24.73 -55.25
N ALA A 12 -4.75 -23.79 -56.15
CA ALA A 12 -4.46 -22.37 -55.94
C ALA A 12 -5.33 -21.74 -54.83
N THR A 13 -6.61 -22.13 -54.74
CA THR A 13 -7.50 -21.64 -53.68
C THR A 13 -7.16 -22.22 -52.31
N VAL A 14 -6.74 -23.48 -52.23
CA VAL A 14 -6.28 -24.06 -50.95
C VAL A 14 -4.96 -23.42 -50.47
N ALA A 15 -4.03 -23.17 -51.40
CA ALA A 15 -2.79 -22.46 -51.05
C ALA A 15 -3.02 -21.02 -50.61
N ALA A 16 -3.97 -20.29 -51.19
CA ALA A 16 -4.34 -18.94 -50.77
C ALA A 16 -5.03 -18.94 -49.39
N LEU A 17 -5.87 -19.93 -49.08
CA LEU A 17 -6.49 -20.09 -47.76
C LEU A 17 -5.49 -20.43 -46.63
N ILE A 18 -4.47 -21.24 -46.96
CA ILE A 18 -3.40 -21.57 -46.01
C ILE A 18 -2.49 -20.35 -45.76
N ALA A 19 -2.23 -19.54 -46.79
CA ALA A 19 -1.40 -18.33 -46.62
C ALA A 19 -2.09 -17.23 -45.78
N THR A 20 -3.43 -17.15 -45.83
CA THR A 20 -4.19 -16.21 -44.96
C THR A 20 -4.31 -16.70 -43.52
N ALA A 21 -4.23 -18.00 -43.27
CA ALA A 21 -4.25 -18.57 -41.92
C ALA A 21 -2.89 -18.41 -41.17
N MET A 22 -1.79 -18.22 -41.86
CA MET A 22 -0.48 -18.01 -41.26
C MET A 22 -0.20 -16.55 -40.86
N GLY A 23 -1.09 -15.60 -41.19
CA GLY A 23 -0.94 -14.19 -40.87
C GLY A 23 -1.52 -13.75 -39.52
N ALA A 24 -2.25 -14.62 -38.80
CA ALA A 24 -2.70 -14.36 -37.45
C ALA A 24 -1.67 -14.87 -36.43
N GLY A 25 -0.45 -14.36 -36.54
CA GLY A 25 0.50 -14.45 -35.45
C GLY A 25 -0.14 -13.77 -34.25
N ALA A 26 -0.54 -14.53 -33.24
CA ALA A 26 -0.90 -13.99 -31.97
C ALA A 26 0.27 -13.10 -31.53
N GLN A 27 0.12 -11.79 -31.66
CA GLN A 27 1.01 -10.85 -30.98
C GLN A 27 0.81 -11.12 -29.50
N VAL A 28 1.73 -11.86 -28.91
CA VAL A 28 1.85 -11.90 -27.47
C VAL A 28 2.21 -10.49 -27.07
N GLU A 29 1.19 -9.72 -26.65
CA GLU A 29 1.44 -8.44 -26.01
C GLU A 29 2.23 -8.71 -24.74
N PHE A 30 3.54 -8.51 -24.81
CA PHE A 30 4.41 -8.43 -23.64
C PHE A 30 4.13 -7.12 -22.89
N THR A 31 2.89 -6.91 -22.44
CA THR A 31 2.50 -5.72 -21.67
C THR A 31 2.80 -5.84 -20.19
N ASN A 32 3.35 -6.97 -19.72
CA ASN A 32 3.39 -7.29 -18.31
C ASN A 32 4.45 -6.56 -17.49
N ASN A 33 5.35 -5.76 -18.09
CA ASN A 33 6.41 -5.07 -17.38
C ASN A 33 6.54 -3.57 -17.70
N VAL A 34 5.56 -2.98 -18.37
CA VAL A 34 5.60 -1.54 -18.63
C VAL A 34 5.29 -0.79 -17.32
N LYS A 35 6.26 -0.04 -16.84
CA LYS A 35 6.10 0.85 -15.69
C LYS A 35 5.44 2.13 -16.18
N HIS A 36 4.30 2.48 -15.60
CA HIS A 36 3.59 3.73 -15.88
C HIS A 36 3.78 4.68 -14.71
N ASP A 37 4.34 5.85 -14.97
CA ASP A 37 4.54 6.86 -13.95
C ASP A 37 3.21 7.47 -13.50
N SER A 38 2.25 7.60 -14.41
CA SER A 38 0.95 8.22 -14.19
C SER A 38 -0.15 7.61 -15.05
N GLY A 39 -1.41 8.05 -14.82
CA GLY A 39 -2.57 7.68 -15.63
C GLY A 39 -3.16 6.30 -15.33
N GLN A 40 -2.66 5.59 -14.34
CA GLN A 40 -3.18 4.30 -13.93
C GLN A 40 -4.18 4.42 -12.76
N ASP A 41 -5.04 3.42 -12.65
CA ASP A 41 -6.06 3.31 -11.61
C ASP A 41 -5.49 2.82 -10.27
N VAL A 42 -6.28 3.02 -9.22
CA VAL A 42 -6.08 2.45 -7.89
C VAL A 42 -6.98 1.25 -7.72
N GLN A 43 -6.40 0.10 -7.38
CA GLN A 43 -7.09 -1.14 -7.08
C GLN A 43 -7.26 -1.26 -5.57
N PRO A 44 -8.49 -1.24 -5.01
CA PRO A 44 -8.73 -1.59 -3.62
C PRO A 44 -8.48 -3.09 -3.40
N VAL A 45 -8.02 -3.45 -2.21
CA VAL A 45 -7.70 -4.84 -1.84
C VAL A 45 -8.28 -5.15 -0.48
N PHE A 46 -8.99 -6.25 -0.35
CA PHE A 46 -9.33 -6.85 0.93
C PHE A 46 -8.18 -7.76 1.36
N GLU A 47 -7.73 -7.65 2.60
CA GLU A 47 -6.54 -8.36 3.07
C GLU A 47 -6.82 -9.39 4.17
N GLY A 48 -8.09 -9.53 4.55
CA GLY A 48 -8.52 -10.49 5.54
C GLY A 48 -9.24 -9.86 6.73
N TRP A 49 -9.53 -10.69 7.71
CA TRP A 49 -10.29 -10.30 8.91
C TRP A 49 -9.77 -11.03 10.15
N ASN A 50 -10.01 -10.47 11.32
CA ASN A 50 -9.79 -11.16 12.58
C ASN A 50 -10.87 -10.81 13.61
N ARG A 51 -11.01 -11.63 14.65
CA ARG A 51 -11.83 -11.32 15.81
C ARG A 51 -11.06 -10.47 16.79
N THR A 52 -11.73 -9.47 17.32
CA THR A 52 -11.21 -8.62 18.38
C THR A 52 -11.53 -9.22 19.76
N ALA A 53 -10.88 -8.73 20.81
CA ALA A 53 -11.06 -9.24 22.16
C ALA A 53 -12.49 -9.02 22.71
N ASP A 54 -13.20 -7.99 22.22
CA ASP A 54 -14.59 -7.68 22.57
C ASP A 54 -15.62 -8.47 21.75
N GLY A 55 -15.14 -9.37 20.87
CA GLY A 55 -15.97 -10.24 20.02
C GLY A 55 -16.45 -9.63 18.73
N THR A 56 -16.15 -8.35 18.46
CA THR A 56 -16.39 -7.75 17.14
C THR A 56 -15.40 -8.28 16.11
N ILE A 57 -15.50 -7.83 14.87
CA ILE A 57 -14.67 -8.33 13.78
C ILE A 57 -14.08 -7.15 13.02
N ASP A 58 -12.77 -7.18 12.84
CA ASP A 58 -12.02 -6.21 12.03
C ASP A 58 -11.78 -6.75 10.63
N LEU A 59 -12.20 -6.00 9.62
CA LEU A 59 -11.92 -6.25 8.21
C LEU A 59 -10.84 -5.30 7.72
N TYR A 60 -9.74 -5.85 7.23
CA TYR A 60 -8.54 -5.11 6.81
C TYR A 60 -8.56 -4.84 5.32
N PHE A 61 -8.30 -3.60 4.95
CA PHE A 61 -8.21 -3.17 3.58
C PHE A 61 -6.89 -2.44 3.29
N GLY A 62 -6.38 -2.70 2.12
CA GLY A 62 -5.25 -2.02 1.52
C GLY A 62 -5.55 -1.63 0.09
N TYR A 63 -4.55 -1.18 -0.65
CA TYR A 63 -4.71 -0.85 -2.06
C TYR A 63 -3.42 -1.04 -2.84
N LEU A 64 -3.55 -1.09 -4.17
CA LEU A 64 -2.47 -0.95 -5.14
C LEU A 64 -2.75 0.28 -6.01
N ASN A 65 -2.03 1.36 -5.82
CA ASN A 65 -1.93 2.42 -6.81
C ASN A 65 -0.96 1.95 -7.91
N ARG A 66 -1.47 1.76 -9.12
CA ARG A 66 -0.70 1.16 -10.23
C ARG A 66 0.32 2.12 -10.84
N ASN A 67 0.27 3.39 -10.47
CA ASN A 67 1.26 4.39 -10.86
C ASN A 67 2.58 4.21 -10.10
N TRP A 68 3.67 4.61 -10.73
CA TRP A 68 4.99 4.61 -10.12
C TRP A 68 5.38 5.96 -9.51
N VAL A 69 4.79 7.05 -9.98
CA VAL A 69 5.08 8.42 -9.52
C VAL A 69 3.81 9.14 -9.07
N GLN A 70 2.69 8.98 -9.81
CA GLN A 70 1.47 9.72 -9.51
C GLN A 70 0.79 9.21 -8.26
N GLU A 71 0.66 10.10 -7.28
CA GLU A 71 -0.21 9.95 -6.12
C GLU A 71 -1.59 10.52 -6.45
N LEU A 72 -2.64 9.99 -5.82
CA LEU A 72 -4.02 10.33 -6.15
C LEU A 72 -4.80 10.75 -4.91
N HIS A 73 -5.59 11.81 -5.04
CA HIS A 73 -6.63 12.17 -4.08
C HIS A 73 -7.99 11.76 -4.65
N ILE A 74 -8.69 10.86 -3.96
CA ILE A 74 -10.03 10.40 -4.29
C ILE A 74 -10.90 10.63 -3.04
N PRO A 75 -11.65 11.73 -2.98
CA PRO A 75 -12.44 12.07 -1.79
C PRO A 75 -13.58 11.07 -1.58
N ILE A 76 -14.06 11.00 -0.34
CA ILE A 76 -15.26 10.22 0.00
C ILE A 76 -16.44 10.71 -0.83
N GLY A 77 -17.18 9.78 -1.40
CA GLY A 77 -18.31 10.07 -2.27
C GLY A 77 -18.47 9.03 -3.37
N PRO A 78 -19.04 9.39 -4.54
CA PRO A 78 -19.31 8.43 -5.61
C PRO A 78 -18.08 7.66 -6.08
N ASN A 79 -16.90 8.27 -6.01
CA ASN A 79 -15.64 7.69 -6.46
C ASN A 79 -14.83 6.96 -5.38
N ASN A 80 -15.26 7.05 -4.11
CA ASN A 80 -14.62 6.36 -2.98
C ASN A 80 -15.65 6.13 -1.87
N HIS A 81 -16.24 4.96 -1.85
CA HIS A 81 -17.28 4.63 -0.89
C HIS A 81 -17.26 3.16 -0.51
N ILE A 82 -17.82 2.87 0.66
CA ILE A 82 -18.00 1.51 1.17
C ILE A 82 -19.49 1.27 1.42
N GLN A 83 -20.01 0.13 0.98
CA GLN A 83 -21.39 -0.30 1.18
C GLN A 83 -21.43 -1.72 1.75
N PRO A 84 -22.46 -2.08 2.52
CA PRO A 84 -23.55 -1.24 3.05
C PRO A 84 -23.13 -0.36 4.22
N GLY A 85 -23.96 0.60 4.58
CA GLY A 85 -23.88 1.34 5.84
C GLY A 85 -23.44 2.80 5.74
N GLY A 86 -23.17 3.32 4.59
CA GLY A 86 -22.79 4.71 4.38
C GLY A 86 -21.46 4.83 3.63
N PRO A 87 -21.24 5.95 2.94
CA PRO A 87 -20.09 6.10 2.04
C PRO A 87 -18.75 6.15 2.79
N ASP A 88 -18.72 6.73 3.99
CA ASP A 88 -17.52 6.83 4.83
C ASP A 88 -17.54 5.78 5.93
N ARG A 89 -16.55 4.89 5.88
CA ARG A 89 -16.30 3.84 6.88
C ARG A 89 -14.87 3.90 7.41
N GLY A 90 -14.21 5.04 7.30
CA GLY A 90 -12.85 5.24 7.77
C GLY A 90 -11.77 5.04 6.70
N GLN A 91 -12.11 4.86 5.43
CA GLN A 91 -11.16 4.63 4.35
C GLN A 91 -10.30 5.87 4.05
N ALA A 92 -9.12 5.63 3.47
CA ALA A 92 -8.22 6.69 3.00
C ALA A 92 -8.81 7.48 1.83
N THR A 93 -8.38 8.73 1.68
CA THR A 93 -8.66 9.55 0.48
C THR A 93 -7.41 9.94 -0.28
N PHE A 94 -6.22 9.74 0.31
CA PHE A 94 -4.95 9.98 -0.35
C PHE A 94 -4.24 8.64 -0.62
N PHE A 95 -3.85 8.42 -1.86
CA PHE A 95 -3.32 7.16 -2.36
C PHE A 95 -1.90 7.32 -2.86
N TYR A 96 -0.94 6.98 -1.99
CA TYR A 96 0.47 6.89 -2.37
C TYR A 96 0.70 5.85 -3.47
N THR A 97 1.81 5.94 -4.14
CA THR A 97 2.19 4.97 -5.18
C THR A 97 2.35 3.56 -4.64
N ARG A 98 2.14 2.57 -5.52
CA ARG A 98 2.35 1.14 -5.32
C ARG A 98 1.45 0.52 -4.24
N THR A 99 1.85 -0.64 -3.73
CA THR A 99 1.07 -1.41 -2.76
C THR A 99 1.14 -0.80 -1.38
N ARG A 100 -0.01 -0.62 -0.75
CA ARG A 100 -0.14 -0.27 0.67
C ARG A 100 -1.06 -1.27 1.34
N ARG A 101 -0.56 -1.94 2.36
CA ARG A 101 -1.28 -2.99 3.07
C ARG A 101 -1.85 -2.48 4.39
N LYS A 102 -2.99 -3.06 4.79
CA LYS A 102 -3.67 -2.78 6.07
C LYS A 102 -3.80 -1.28 6.34
N VAL A 103 -4.20 -0.53 5.29
CA VAL A 103 -4.28 0.94 5.33
C VAL A 103 -5.36 1.41 6.29
N PHE A 104 -6.48 0.69 6.35
CA PHE A 104 -7.55 0.95 7.31
C PHE A 104 -8.31 -0.33 7.65
N VAL A 105 -9.09 -0.22 8.71
CA VAL A 105 -9.90 -1.30 9.25
C VAL A 105 -11.34 -0.83 9.30
N VAL A 106 -12.26 -1.72 8.94
CA VAL A 106 -13.70 -1.52 9.19
C VAL A 106 -14.13 -2.53 10.22
N ASN A 107 -14.51 -2.06 11.41
CA ASN A 107 -15.06 -2.89 12.44
C ASN A 107 -16.54 -3.20 12.13
N VAL A 108 -16.94 -4.46 12.29
CA VAL A 108 -18.30 -4.94 12.12
C VAL A 108 -18.72 -5.80 13.31
N PRO A 109 -20.02 -5.88 13.60
CA PRO A 109 -20.51 -6.67 14.74
C PRO A 109 -20.28 -8.17 14.54
N ALA A 110 -20.28 -8.92 15.65
CA ALA A 110 -20.03 -10.37 15.68
C ALA A 110 -21.00 -11.17 14.80
N ASP A 111 -22.22 -10.68 14.61
CA ASP A 111 -23.28 -11.28 13.80
C ASP A 111 -23.25 -10.86 12.32
N PHE A 112 -22.15 -10.30 11.85
CA PHE A 112 -21.99 -9.87 10.46
C PHE A 112 -22.28 -11.01 9.47
N GLY A 113 -21.90 -12.24 9.80
CA GLY A 113 -22.28 -13.46 9.10
C GLY A 113 -21.81 -13.51 7.65
N LYS A 114 -22.73 -13.76 6.71
CA LYS A 114 -22.44 -13.90 5.26
C LYS A 114 -22.51 -12.56 4.49
N LYS A 115 -22.68 -11.45 5.17
CA LYS A 115 -22.69 -10.13 4.55
C LYS A 115 -21.31 -9.80 3.99
N GLU A 116 -21.28 -8.85 3.06
CA GLU A 116 -20.05 -8.34 2.47
C GLU A 116 -19.98 -6.82 2.58
N LEU A 117 -18.79 -6.27 2.81
CA LEU A 117 -18.50 -4.86 2.60
C LEU A 117 -17.86 -4.70 1.23
N ILE A 118 -18.37 -3.79 0.43
CA ILE A 118 -17.87 -3.51 -0.90
C ILE A 118 -17.22 -2.13 -0.90
N TRP A 119 -15.90 -2.09 -0.97
CA TRP A 119 -15.17 -0.84 -1.17
C TRP A 119 -14.99 -0.58 -2.65
N THR A 120 -15.52 0.54 -3.11
CA THR A 120 -15.46 0.97 -4.51
C THR A 120 -14.57 2.18 -4.66
N LEU A 121 -13.65 2.13 -5.62
CA LEU A 121 -12.82 3.24 -6.07
C LEU A 121 -13.01 3.46 -7.58
N VAL A 122 -13.15 4.73 -7.95
CA VAL A 122 -13.19 5.15 -9.37
C VAL A 122 -12.03 6.09 -9.63
N SER A 123 -11.14 5.69 -10.53
CA SER A 123 -9.96 6.48 -10.92
C SER A 123 -9.50 6.11 -12.33
N ALA A 124 -8.91 7.04 -13.06
CA ALA A 124 -8.46 6.86 -14.43
C ALA A 124 -9.54 6.20 -15.33
N GLY A 125 -10.82 6.61 -15.16
CA GLY A 125 -11.95 6.07 -15.91
C GLY A 125 -12.33 4.62 -15.61
N LYS A 126 -11.79 4.02 -14.57
CA LYS A 126 -12.06 2.63 -14.18
C LYS A 126 -12.68 2.56 -12.81
N THR A 127 -13.68 1.70 -12.66
CA THR A 127 -14.25 1.33 -11.37
C THR A 127 -13.60 0.04 -10.88
N ARG A 128 -13.14 0.05 -9.63
CA ARG A 128 -12.51 -1.09 -8.97
C ARG A 128 -13.18 -1.35 -7.63
N THR A 129 -13.34 -2.62 -7.28
CA THR A 129 -13.99 -3.06 -6.04
C THR A 129 -13.14 -4.05 -5.28
N ALA A 130 -13.26 -4.01 -3.96
CA ALA A 130 -12.79 -5.05 -3.06
C ALA A 130 -13.95 -5.51 -2.17
N PHE A 131 -14.03 -6.82 -1.93
CA PHE A 131 -15.12 -7.45 -1.18
C PHE A 131 -14.57 -7.94 0.16
N GLY A 132 -14.96 -7.29 1.24
CA GLY A 132 -14.66 -7.72 2.62
C GLY A 132 -15.69 -8.72 3.10
N HIS A 133 -15.26 -9.91 3.51
CA HIS A 133 -16.11 -11.04 3.88
C HIS A 133 -15.46 -11.87 5.00
N LEU A 134 -16.22 -12.77 5.61
CA LEU A 134 -15.78 -13.62 6.73
C LEU A 134 -15.50 -15.07 6.30
N ARG A 135 -14.96 -15.30 5.12
CA ARG A 135 -14.56 -16.66 4.73
C ARG A 135 -13.36 -17.11 5.60
N PRO A 136 -13.37 -18.34 6.13
CA PRO A 136 -12.34 -18.81 7.07
C PRO A 136 -10.91 -18.78 6.51
N ASP A 137 -10.73 -19.01 5.22
CA ASP A 137 -9.44 -18.96 4.53
C ASP A 137 -8.81 -17.56 4.47
N TRP A 138 -9.56 -16.53 4.84
CA TRP A 138 -9.11 -15.14 4.95
C TRP A 138 -8.97 -14.65 6.40
N GLU A 139 -9.13 -15.55 7.37
CA GLU A 139 -8.92 -15.21 8.77
C GLU A 139 -7.43 -15.00 9.06
N ILE A 140 -7.09 -13.81 9.57
CA ILE A 140 -5.74 -13.47 10.00
C ILE A 140 -5.58 -13.97 11.42
N THR A 141 -4.88 -15.07 11.59
CA THR A 141 -4.54 -15.59 12.91
C THR A 141 -3.20 -15.02 13.38
N PRO A 142 -3.01 -14.84 14.69
CA PRO A 142 -1.73 -14.37 15.23
C PRO A 142 -0.55 -15.28 14.83
N ASP A 143 -0.82 -16.58 14.66
CA ASP A 143 0.16 -17.59 14.25
C ASP A 143 0.24 -17.77 12.73
N GLY A 144 -0.70 -17.20 11.96
CA GLY A 144 -0.81 -17.27 10.51
C GLY A 144 0.09 -16.28 9.78
N GLY A 145 1.23 -16.00 10.33
CA GLY A 145 2.26 -15.23 9.65
C GLY A 145 2.68 -15.94 8.37
N SER A 146 2.71 -15.20 7.27
CA SER A 146 3.37 -15.56 6.03
C SER A 146 4.62 -16.40 6.32
N SER A 147 4.70 -17.58 5.72
CA SER A 147 5.77 -18.58 5.90
C SER A 147 7.15 -17.90 5.88
N GLY A 148 7.80 -17.86 7.03
CA GLY A 148 9.12 -17.28 7.19
C GLY A 148 9.29 -16.35 8.41
N THR A 149 8.23 -15.85 9.00
CA THR A 149 8.36 -15.11 10.26
C THR A 149 8.52 -16.12 11.38
N ARG A 150 9.73 -16.25 11.86
CA ARG A 150 10.04 -17.09 13.01
C ARG A 150 9.13 -16.66 14.15
N THR A 151 8.28 -17.56 14.62
CA THR A 151 7.60 -17.46 15.90
C THR A 151 8.64 -17.62 17.01
N THR A 152 9.50 -16.63 17.15
CA THR A 152 10.43 -16.59 18.28
C THR A 152 9.61 -16.30 19.54
N GLN A 153 10.10 -16.73 20.69
CA GLN A 153 9.48 -16.39 21.96
C GLN A 153 9.34 -14.86 22.12
N GLU A 154 10.28 -14.08 21.59
CA GLU A 154 10.24 -12.62 21.54
C GLU A 154 9.02 -12.12 20.76
N ALA A 155 8.72 -12.69 19.57
CA ALA A 155 7.58 -12.27 18.77
C ALA A 155 6.22 -12.56 19.46
N ARG A 156 6.16 -13.59 20.32
CA ARG A 156 4.96 -13.91 21.10
C ARG A 156 4.80 -13.01 22.34
N ALA A 157 5.90 -12.53 22.90
CA ALA A 157 5.91 -11.65 24.07
C ALA A 157 5.74 -10.18 23.69
N ASN A 158 6.01 -9.83 22.42
CA ASN A 158 5.98 -8.47 21.90
C ASN A 158 4.57 -7.88 21.96
N THR A 159 4.47 -6.66 22.45
CA THR A 159 3.23 -5.85 22.47
C THR A 159 3.37 -4.65 21.52
N PRO A 160 2.26 -4.22 20.87
CA PRO A 160 2.33 -3.05 19.99
C PRO A 160 2.79 -1.80 20.74
N PRO A 161 3.61 -0.94 20.13
CA PRO A 161 4.01 0.33 20.73
C PRO A 161 2.80 1.17 21.12
N THR A 162 2.88 1.90 22.22
CA THR A 162 1.89 2.95 22.52
C THR A 162 2.24 4.22 21.76
N LEU A 163 1.22 4.94 21.29
CA LEU A 163 1.41 6.17 20.52
C LEU A 163 0.36 7.20 20.90
N VAL A 164 0.81 8.38 21.30
CA VAL A 164 -0.04 9.54 21.62
C VAL A 164 0.45 10.74 20.82
N LEU A 165 -0.47 11.42 20.12
CA LEU A 165 -0.17 12.58 19.31
C LEU A 165 -0.54 13.87 20.05
N SER A 166 0.30 14.89 19.91
CA SER A 166 -0.05 16.24 20.34
C SER A 166 -1.05 16.85 19.36
N PRO A 167 -2.05 17.59 19.84
CA PRO A 167 -2.95 18.37 18.98
C PRO A 167 -2.18 19.37 18.11
N VAL A 168 -2.67 19.59 16.89
CA VAL A 168 -2.13 20.60 15.97
C VAL A 168 -3.17 21.69 15.78
N ALA A 169 -2.83 22.92 16.11
CA ALA A 169 -3.78 24.05 16.09
C ALA A 169 -4.17 24.48 14.64
N GLY A 170 -3.42 24.10 13.64
CA GLY A 170 -3.60 24.47 12.25
C GLY A 170 -2.25 24.69 11.56
N ALA A 171 -2.29 24.92 10.26
CA ALA A 171 -1.11 25.21 9.45
C ALA A 171 -1.42 26.25 8.37
N ILE A 172 -0.37 26.89 7.86
CA ILE A 172 -0.42 27.81 6.72
C ILE A 172 0.34 27.17 5.58
N VAL A 173 -0.18 27.29 4.36
CA VAL A 173 0.49 26.80 3.14
C VAL A 173 1.93 27.31 3.07
N GLY A 174 2.87 26.43 2.75
CA GLY A 174 4.30 26.74 2.66
C GLY A 174 5.02 26.90 3.99
N THR A 175 4.32 26.93 5.12
CA THR A 175 4.92 27.04 6.45
C THR A 175 5.03 25.67 7.11
N ALA A 176 6.20 25.37 7.67
CA ALA A 176 6.42 24.13 8.39
C ALA A 176 5.70 24.15 9.75
N VAL A 177 4.90 23.15 10.02
CA VAL A 177 4.25 22.92 11.32
C VAL A 177 4.88 21.73 12.02
N LYS A 178 5.14 21.88 13.32
CA LYS A 178 5.71 20.82 14.14
C LYS A 178 4.67 19.78 14.52
N LEU A 179 5.03 18.52 14.39
CA LEU A 179 4.23 17.36 14.79
C LEU A 179 5.00 16.59 15.86
N ASP A 180 4.41 16.47 17.04
CA ASP A 180 5.00 15.77 18.17
C ASP A 180 4.19 14.51 18.50
N ALA A 181 4.90 13.42 18.73
CA ALA A 181 4.36 12.16 19.18
C ALA A 181 5.11 11.68 20.43
N THR A 182 4.37 11.19 21.41
CA THR A 182 4.91 10.45 22.55
C THR A 182 4.71 8.97 22.28
N VAL A 183 5.77 8.18 22.42
CA VAL A 183 5.78 6.77 22.12
C VAL A 183 6.51 6.00 23.20
N SER A 184 5.97 4.84 23.59
CA SER A 184 6.67 3.87 24.43
C SER A 184 6.47 2.46 23.89
N ASP A 185 7.41 1.58 24.21
CA ASP A 185 7.51 0.24 23.70
C ASP A 185 8.10 -0.69 24.76
N ASP A 186 7.86 -2.00 24.68
CA ASP A 186 8.44 -2.99 25.58
C ASP A 186 9.89 -3.36 25.23
N GLY A 187 10.41 -2.83 24.12
CA GLY A 187 11.77 -3.10 23.63
C GLY A 187 11.89 -4.39 22.84
N LEU A 188 10.77 -5.02 22.47
CA LEU A 188 10.72 -6.19 21.63
C LEU A 188 10.16 -5.88 20.23
N PRO A 189 10.57 -6.66 19.21
CA PRO A 189 11.69 -7.59 19.22
C PRO A 189 13.02 -6.82 19.33
N VAL A 190 13.99 -7.43 19.99
CA VAL A 190 15.31 -6.80 20.11
C VAL A 190 15.88 -6.50 18.72
N PRO A 191 16.25 -5.25 18.43
CA PRO A 191 16.79 -4.86 17.11
C PRO A 191 18.02 -5.71 16.79
N ARG A 192 17.94 -6.47 15.72
CA ARG A 192 19.11 -7.21 15.22
C ARG A 192 19.87 -6.27 14.28
N GLY A 193 21.08 -5.89 14.67
CA GLY A 193 21.96 -5.11 13.81
C GLY A 193 22.00 -5.73 12.42
N ARG A 194 22.02 -4.89 11.37
CA ARG A 194 22.18 -5.36 9.99
C ARG A 194 23.32 -6.35 9.93
N ILE A 195 23.04 -7.60 9.57
CA ILE A 195 24.10 -8.55 9.19
C ILE A 195 24.73 -7.91 7.95
N LYS A 196 25.91 -7.29 8.10
CA LYS A 196 26.70 -6.88 6.95
C LYS A 196 26.95 -8.15 6.14
N PRO A 197 26.63 -8.20 4.84
CA PRO A 197 27.01 -9.33 4.01
C PRO A 197 28.51 -9.55 4.21
N ALA A 198 28.92 -10.80 4.43
CA ALA A 198 30.35 -11.13 4.47
C ALA A 198 30.97 -10.61 3.19
N VAL A 199 32.11 -9.93 3.34
CA VAL A 199 32.88 -9.40 2.20
C VAL A 199 33.13 -10.57 1.23
N GLY A 200 32.54 -10.52 0.02
CA GLY A 200 32.67 -11.56 -1.01
C GLY A 200 31.38 -12.34 -1.35
N GLN A 201 30.26 -12.15 -0.66
CA GLN A 201 28.96 -12.64 -1.14
C GLN A 201 28.23 -11.52 -1.86
N GLU A 202 28.45 -11.44 -3.17
CA GLU A 202 27.57 -10.66 -4.05
C GLU A 202 26.20 -11.33 -4.05
N THR A 203 25.22 -10.69 -3.40
CA THR A 203 23.82 -11.04 -3.63
C THR A 203 23.51 -10.75 -5.10
N PRO A 204 22.82 -11.64 -5.83
CA PRO A 204 22.46 -11.37 -7.23
C PRO A 204 21.35 -10.30 -7.30
N SER A 205 21.71 -9.07 -6.99
CA SER A 205 20.90 -7.86 -7.23
C SER A 205 21.37 -7.15 -8.50
N THR A 206 21.73 -7.90 -9.52
CA THR A 206 22.41 -7.40 -10.73
C THR A 206 21.45 -7.00 -11.85
N LEU A 207 20.22 -6.63 -11.57
CA LEU A 207 19.31 -6.12 -12.61
C LEU A 207 18.95 -4.63 -12.49
N ILE A 208 19.46 -3.92 -11.49
CA ILE A 208 19.28 -2.47 -11.38
C ILE A 208 20.66 -1.89 -11.07
N GLY A 209 21.12 -0.92 -11.87
CA GLY A 209 22.40 -0.25 -11.67
C GLY A 209 22.61 0.26 -10.25
N ASN A 210 23.83 0.65 -9.92
CA ASN A 210 24.25 1.04 -8.59
C ASN A 210 23.21 1.94 -7.90
N GLU A 211 22.86 1.62 -6.65
CA GLU A 211 21.91 2.36 -5.81
C GLU A 211 22.22 3.87 -5.72
N LYS A 212 23.49 4.25 -5.95
CA LYS A 212 23.97 5.63 -5.99
C LYS A 212 23.49 6.42 -7.21
N ASP A 213 23.10 5.72 -8.29
CA ASP A 213 22.69 6.32 -9.55
C ASP A 213 21.16 6.53 -9.62
N LEU A 214 20.44 6.12 -8.57
CA LEU A 214 18.99 6.31 -8.49
C LEU A 214 18.65 7.75 -8.07
N PRO A 215 17.67 8.40 -8.75
CA PRO A 215 17.24 9.74 -8.40
C PRO A 215 16.85 9.84 -6.93
N SER A 216 17.35 10.87 -6.24
CA SER A 216 17.11 11.08 -4.80
C SER A 216 15.64 11.38 -4.45
N ASN A 217 14.85 11.79 -5.44
CA ASN A 217 13.43 12.09 -5.31
C ASN A 217 12.50 10.85 -5.46
N LEU A 218 13.09 9.66 -5.60
CA LEU A 218 12.34 8.41 -5.73
C LEU A 218 12.70 7.43 -4.60
N PRO A 219 12.30 7.71 -3.34
CA PRO A 219 12.69 6.93 -2.15
C PRO A 219 12.35 5.44 -2.27
N TRP A 220 11.29 5.11 -2.99
CA TRP A 220 10.82 3.75 -3.22
C TRP A 220 11.75 2.91 -4.12
N LEU A 221 12.60 3.53 -4.97
CA LEU A 221 13.64 2.82 -5.73
C LEU A 221 14.79 2.37 -4.83
N ARG A 222 15.03 3.06 -3.72
CA ARG A 222 16.09 2.73 -2.76
C ARG A 222 15.70 1.67 -1.74
N GLY A 223 14.56 1.03 -1.89
CA GLY A 223 14.05 0.07 -0.91
C GLY A 223 13.53 0.69 0.37
N GLU A 224 13.57 2.02 0.51
CA GLU A 224 13.06 2.74 1.67
C GLU A 224 11.53 2.69 1.78
N ASP A 225 10.85 2.35 0.71
CA ASP A 225 9.38 2.24 0.62
C ASP A 225 8.90 0.86 0.19
N ARG A 226 9.61 -0.19 0.57
CA ARG A 226 9.09 -1.57 0.50
C ARG A 226 8.04 -1.84 1.58
N SER A 227 7.20 -0.85 1.88
CA SER A 227 6.06 -1.01 2.79
C SER A 227 4.88 -1.76 2.16
N GLY A 228 5.13 -2.48 1.09
CA GLY A 228 4.27 -3.55 0.63
C GLY A 228 4.50 -4.80 1.46
N GLY A 229 4.01 -4.82 2.71
CA GLY A 229 3.86 -6.05 3.48
C GLY A 229 5.14 -6.82 3.78
N GLY A 230 6.05 -6.19 4.38
CA GLY A 230 7.23 -6.71 5.01
C GLY A 230 7.97 -5.50 5.51
N ALA A 231 7.61 -5.02 6.70
CA ALA A 231 8.46 -4.07 7.38
C ALA A 231 9.85 -4.68 7.36
N GLN A 232 10.81 -3.99 6.72
CA GLN A 232 12.21 -4.25 7.05
C GLN A 232 12.24 -4.25 8.57
N PRO A 233 12.84 -5.24 9.23
CA PRO A 233 13.03 -5.16 10.66
C PRO A 233 13.69 -3.82 10.89
N ALA A 234 12.91 -2.88 11.38
CA ALA A 234 13.38 -1.55 11.63
C ALA A 234 14.55 -1.67 12.59
N ASP A 235 15.50 -0.77 12.50
CA ASP A 235 16.53 -0.62 13.51
C ASP A 235 15.87 -0.11 14.83
N GLY A 236 14.91 -0.87 15.37
CA GLY A 236 14.13 -0.54 16.57
C GLY A 236 12.91 0.37 16.30
N LEU A 237 12.38 0.90 17.40
CA LEU A 237 11.18 1.73 17.40
C LEU A 237 11.34 3.00 16.54
N ALA A 238 10.37 3.26 15.67
CA ALA A 238 10.34 4.43 14.81
C ALA A 238 8.90 4.92 14.58
N VAL A 239 8.72 6.23 14.37
CA VAL A 239 7.44 6.84 14.03
C VAL A 239 7.50 7.42 12.62
N ARG A 240 6.62 6.96 11.76
CA ARG A 240 6.47 7.45 10.39
C ARG A 240 5.17 8.22 10.24
N TRP A 241 5.24 9.35 9.53
CA TRP A 241 4.09 10.17 9.23
C TRP A 241 3.69 10.09 7.75
N THR A 242 2.39 10.10 7.50
CA THR A 242 1.81 10.06 6.15
C THR A 242 0.52 10.88 6.13
N VAL A 243 0.13 11.35 4.94
CA VAL A 243 -1.22 11.86 4.72
C VAL A 243 -2.15 10.66 4.53
N PHE A 244 -3.12 10.52 5.41
CA PHE A 244 -4.15 9.50 5.31
C PHE A 244 -5.36 10.01 4.52
N ARG A 245 -5.77 11.25 4.81
CA ARG A 245 -6.80 11.99 4.08
C ARG A 245 -6.29 13.39 3.81
N GLY A 246 -6.61 13.93 2.64
CA GLY A 246 -6.23 15.29 2.30
C GLY A 246 -6.19 15.53 0.81
N PRO A 247 -6.23 16.80 0.38
CA PRO A 247 -6.28 17.16 -1.04
C PRO A 247 -4.97 16.94 -1.78
N ALA A 248 -3.83 16.86 -1.06
CA ALA A 248 -2.50 16.70 -1.65
C ALA A 248 -1.53 16.01 -0.68
N ALA A 249 -0.34 15.67 -1.16
CA ALA A 249 0.77 15.25 -0.33
C ALA A 249 1.21 16.37 0.64
N ALA A 250 1.83 15.97 1.75
CA ALA A 250 2.59 16.85 2.63
C ALA A 250 4.06 16.41 2.66
N ALA A 251 4.96 17.37 2.74
CA ALA A 251 6.38 17.10 2.93
C ALA A 251 6.67 16.93 4.42
N PHE A 252 7.14 15.76 4.82
CA PHE A 252 7.54 15.48 6.20
C PHE A 252 9.06 15.50 6.33
N GLN A 253 9.59 16.20 7.37
CA GLN A 253 11.02 16.32 7.60
C GLN A 253 11.38 16.14 9.09
N PRO A 254 12.00 15.02 9.47
CA PRO A 254 12.20 13.81 8.67
C PRO A 254 10.89 13.04 8.45
N PRO A 255 10.76 12.25 7.38
CA PRO A 255 9.53 11.46 7.13
C PRO A 255 9.35 10.32 8.14
N THR A 256 10.44 9.87 8.74
CA THR A 256 10.49 8.88 9.81
C THR A 256 11.44 9.36 10.89
N SER A 257 11.01 9.39 12.14
CA SER A 257 11.80 9.80 13.29
C SER A 257 11.95 8.65 14.29
N LYS A 258 13.17 8.48 14.83
CA LYS A 258 13.41 7.59 15.97
C LYS A 258 13.10 8.37 17.25
N PRO A 259 12.36 7.76 18.20
CA PRO A 259 12.10 8.43 19.47
C PRO A 259 13.39 8.66 20.27
N THR A 260 13.48 9.82 20.89
CA THR A 260 14.48 10.15 21.90
C THR A 260 13.74 10.49 23.17
N ASP A 261 14.03 9.80 24.26
CA ASP A 261 13.32 9.96 25.55
C ASP A 261 11.79 9.84 25.40
N GLY A 262 11.35 8.86 24.60
CA GLY A 262 9.94 8.62 24.33
C GLY A 262 9.24 9.64 23.44
N LYS A 263 9.98 10.59 22.82
CA LYS A 263 9.43 11.62 21.95
C LYS A 263 9.94 11.47 20.52
N ALA A 264 9.04 11.54 19.57
CA ALA A 264 9.33 11.55 18.13
C ALA A 264 8.75 12.83 17.53
N THR A 265 9.60 13.63 16.90
CA THR A 265 9.23 14.92 16.30
C THR A 265 9.51 14.91 14.82
N THR A 266 8.60 15.49 14.03
CA THR A 266 8.81 15.85 12.62
C THR A 266 8.18 17.20 12.34
N THR A 267 8.42 17.76 11.16
CA THR A 267 7.69 18.89 10.62
C THR A 267 6.93 18.49 9.38
N ALA A 268 5.76 19.09 9.17
CA ALA A 268 4.97 18.92 7.95
C ALA A 268 4.83 20.26 7.24
N THR A 269 4.99 20.27 5.91
CA THR A 269 4.74 21.44 5.06
C THR A 269 3.72 21.05 3.99
N PHE A 270 2.70 21.90 3.80
CA PHE A 270 1.58 21.66 2.91
C PHE A 270 1.63 22.65 1.74
N ALA A 271 1.42 22.14 0.53
CA ALA A 271 1.37 22.98 -0.70
C ALA A 271 -0.04 23.42 -1.07
N VAL A 272 -1.08 22.77 -0.54
CA VAL A 272 -2.49 23.01 -0.89
C VAL A 272 -3.28 23.22 0.40
N PRO A 273 -4.17 24.25 0.45
CA PRO A 273 -5.04 24.43 1.62
C PRO A 273 -6.14 23.37 1.65
N GLY A 274 -6.66 23.09 2.84
CA GLY A 274 -7.74 22.12 3.05
C GLY A 274 -7.62 21.40 4.39
N GLU A 275 -8.51 20.45 4.61
CA GLU A 275 -8.46 19.58 5.77
C GLU A 275 -7.63 18.33 5.47
N TYR A 276 -6.69 18.03 6.35
CA TYR A 276 -5.83 16.86 6.30
C TYR A 276 -6.02 16.00 7.53
N THR A 277 -6.10 14.71 7.34
CA THR A 277 -5.87 13.72 8.39
C THR A 277 -4.48 13.15 8.20
N LEU A 278 -3.59 13.48 9.11
CA LEU A 278 -2.23 12.93 9.14
C LEU A 278 -2.22 11.69 10.01
N ARG A 279 -1.62 10.63 9.54
CA ARG A 279 -1.44 9.37 10.26
C ARG A 279 -0.01 9.21 10.69
N ALA A 280 0.20 9.05 12.00
CA ALA A 280 1.44 8.55 12.56
C ALA A 280 1.36 7.04 12.77
N ALA A 281 2.41 6.34 12.38
CA ALA A 281 2.58 4.91 12.58
C ALA A 281 3.83 4.67 13.43
N ALA A 282 3.66 4.23 14.68
CA ALA A 282 4.75 3.75 15.52
C ALA A 282 4.97 2.28 15.24
N HIS A 283 6.19 1.90 14.87
CA HIS A 283 6.55 0.55 14.47
C HIS A 283 7.81 0.11 15.21
N ASP A 284 7.79 -1.09 15.84
CA ASP A 284 8.89 -1.67 16.60
C ASP A 284 9.76 -2.64 15.78
N GLY A 285 9.41 -2.89 14.53
CA GLY A 285 10.03 -3.90 13.65
C GLY A 285 9.11 -5.10 13.38
N LEU A 286 8.05 -5.30 14.18
CA LEU A 286 7.10 -6.41 14.04
C LEU A 286 5.65 -5.92 14.07
N LEU A 287 5.29 -5.10 15.06
CA LEU A 287 3.95 -4.59 15.28
C LEU A 287 3.86 -3.09 14.99
N THR A 288 2.66 -2.59 14.73
CA THR A 288 2.44 -1.18 14.39
C THR A 288 1.20 -0.64 15.07
N THR A 289 1.33 0.51 15.69
CA THR A 289 0.20 1.28 16.21
C THR A 289 0.01 2.55 15.37
N HIS A 290 -1.23 2.80 14.95
CA HIS A 290 -1.61 3.99 14.19
C HIS A 290 -2.38 4.98 15.05
N ARG A 291 -2.13 6.27 14.86
CA ARG A 291 -2.94 7.38 15.38
C ARG A 291 -3.07 8.46 14.34
N ASP A 292 -4.23 9.07 14.31
CA ASP A 292 -4.56 10.11 13.35
C ASP A 292 -4.71 11.47 14.06
N VAL A 293 -4.31 12.53 13.39
CA VAL A 293 -4.53 13.92 13.80
C VAL A 293 -5.05 14.73 12.63
N THR A 294 -6.07 15.53 12.86
CA THR A 294 -6.61 16.44 11.84
C THR A 294 -5.90 17.78 11.89
N VAL A 295 -5.55 18.32 10.73
CA VAL A 295 -4.89 19.62 10.55
C VAL A 295 -5.65 20.40 9.50
N THR A 296 -6.14 21.59 9.87
CA THR A 296 -6.71 22.54 8.90
C THR A 296 -5.59 23.43 8.36
N VAL A 297 -5.40 23.40 7.06
CA VAL A 297 -4.40 24.21 6.35
C VAL A 297 -5.09 25.37 5.66
N THR A 298 -4.68 26.60 5.99
CA THR A 298 -5.17 27.84 5.38
C THR A 298 -4.15 28.41 4.39
N LYS A 299 -4.59 29.40 3.57
CA LYS A 299 -3.71 30.14 2.66
C LYS A 299 -2.77 31.05 3.40
#